data_bd2477265afeda12b4a2637fde039b92
#
_entry.id   bd2477265afeda12b4a2637fde039b92
#
_cell.length_a   1.000
_cell.length_b   1.000
_cell.length_c   1.000
_cell.angle_alpha   90.00
_cell.angle_beta   90.00
_cell.angle_gamma   90.00
#
_symmetry.space_group_name_H-M   'P 1'
#
loop_
_entity.id
_entity.type
_entity.pdbx_description
1 polymer ?
#
loop_
_entity_poly.entity_id
_entity_poly.type
_entity_poly.pdbx_seq_one_letter_code
_entity_poly.pdbx_strand_id
1 'polypeptide(L)'
;MYDFTYSDYLMHYGVKGMHWGVRKAYNNSSLKLHSKTLKKGYNFQNITKNGQARRLSDSNALYVSHTPTDNKTYRNMWWWFGDQPVKNTITATKDVKVAGKSVSQKEFVKLCSEKGKSIASEMGDTKYDFTSQKTLAAKIKGANWVKNEGYKNFVRQYTEGMGSSQKEFNNRLSKKGYDAIYDVYDISEGYSNEPLIFFKPTDSVKVTKSERYKYD
;
A
#
# COMPACT_ATOMS: atom_id res chain seq x y z
N MET A 1 13.51 -30.43 1.60
CA MET A 1 13.18 -29.45 0.57
C MET A 1 12.38 -28.39 1.29
N TYR A 2 12.99 -27.25 1.61
CA TYR A 2 12.31 -26.15 2.32
C TYR A 2 11.54 -25.34 1.29
N ASP A 3 10.22 -25.30 1.43
CA ASP A 3 9.36 -24.38 0.68
C ASP A 3 9.64 -22.96 1.20
N PHE A 4 10.44 -22.20 0.46
CA PHE A 4 10.60 -20.78 0.69
C PHE A 4 9.32 -20.07 0.30
N THR A 5 8.57 -19.56 1.28
CA THR A 5 7.44 -18.68 1.01
C THR A 5 7.98 -17.36 0.46
N TYR A 6 7.17 -16.67 -0.35
CA TYR A 6 7.52 -15.38 -0.98
C TYR A 6 7.95 -14.30 0.02
N SER A 7 7.49 -14.40 1.28
CA SER A 7 7.89 -13.55 2.39
C SER A 7 9.33 -13.79 2.85
N ASP A 8 9.82 -15.06 2.77
CA ASP A 8 11.17 -15.40 3.16
C ASP A 8 12.19 -14.86 2.16
N TYR A 9 11.79 -14.75 0.89
CA TYR A 9 12.62 -14.18 -0.17
C TYR A 9 12.91 -12.70 0.05
N LEU A 10 11.97 -11.97 0.63
CA LEU A 10 12.14 -10.53 0.98
C LEU A 10 12.98 -10.32 2.25
N MET A 11 13.04 -11.30 3.14
CA MET A 11 13.75 -11.17 4.42
C MET A 11 15.23 -11.50 4.37
N HIS A 12 15.70 -12.32 3.43
CA HIS A 12 17.04 -12.88 3.46
C HIS A 12 18.05 -12.30 2.47
N TYR A 13 17.62 -11.57 1.46
CA TYR A 13 18.55 -10.90 0.57
C TYR A 13 18.76 -9.45 0.94
N GLY A 14 19.67 -9.22 1.88
CA GLY A 14 20.21 -7.89 2.12
C GLY A 14 20.79 -7.33 0.82
N VAL A 15 20.24 -6.25 0.31
CA VAL A 15 20.81 -5.55 -0.85
C VAL A 15 22.25 -5.17 -0.48
N LYS A 16 23.22 -5.69 -1.25
CA LYS A 16 24.64 -5.39 -1.08
C LYS A 16 24.81 -3.87 -1.15
N GLY A 17 25.13 -3.24 -0.02
CA GLY A 17 25.23 -1.77 0.07
C GLY A 17 24.18 -1.08 0.95
N MET A 18 23.16 -1.79 1.43
CA MET A 18 22.31 -1.22 2.48
C MET A 18 23.00 -1.36 3.84
N HIS A 19 23.45 -0.24 4.39
CA HIS A 19 23.89 -0.19 5.79
C HIS A 19 22.74 -0.60 6.71
N TRP A 20 22.96 -1.66 7.51
CA TRP A 20 22.00 -2.14 8.53
C TRP A 20 21.55 -1.05 9.53
N GLY A 21 22.22 0.10 9.54
CA GLY A 21 21.87 1.26 10.36
C GLY A 21 20.73 2.11 9.82
N VAL A 22 20.42 2.05 8.52
CA VAL A 22 19.39 2.89 7.89
C VAL A 22 17.98 2.46 8.29
N ARG A 23 17.76 1.19 8.65
CA ARG A 23 16.46 0.70 9.14
C ARG A 23 16.01 1.36 10.46
N LYS A 24 16.92 1.87 11.28
CA LYS A 24 16.56 2.60 12.51
C LYS A 24 16.07 4.02 12.26
N ALA A 25 16.39 4.64 11.13
CA ALA A 25 15.95 6.00 10.81
C ALA A 25 14.48 6.07 10.35
N TYR A 26 13.92 4.94 9.92
CA TYR A 26 12.50 4.84 9.50
C TYR A 26 11.60 4.27 10.60
N ASN A 27 11.86 4.58 11.84
CA ASN A 27 10.88 4.35 12.91
C ASN A 27 9.73 5.35 12.71
N ASN A 28 8.85 4.99 11.78
CA ASN A 28 7.75 5.79 11.23
C ASN A 28 6.59 6.06 12.22
N SER A 29 6.83 5.91 13.51
CA SER A 29 5.88 6.35 14.53
C SER A 29 5.60 7.86 14.50
N SER A 30 6.48 8.64 13.86
CA SER A 30 6.38 10.10 13.77
C SER A 30 5.78 10.65 12.47
N LEU A 31 5.65 9.84 11.39
CA LEU A 31 5.03 10.32 10.17
C LEU A 31 3.54 10.55 10.38
N LYS A 32 3.19 11.83 10.46
CA LYS A 32 1.79 12.29 10.54
C LYS A 32 1.15 12.18 9.17
N LEU A 33 0.72 10.98 8.78
CA LEU A 33 0.01 10.72 7.53
C LEU A 33 -1.42 11.29 7.61
N HIS A 34 -1.53 12.60 7.47
CA HIS A 34 -2.82 13.29 7.48
C HIS A 34 -3.55 13.14 6.14
N SER A 35 -4.87 13.27 6.19
CA SER A 35 -5.64 13.43 4.96
C SER A 35 -5.20 14.69 4.24
N LYS A 36 -5.04 14.61 2.92
CA LYS A 36 -4.63 15.73 2.08
C LYS A 36 -5.35 15.71 0.73
N THR A 37 -5.33 16.85 0.07
CA THR A 37 -5.81 16.99 -1.31
C THR A 37 -4.64 17.35 -2.20
N LEU A 38 -4.41 16.53 -3.22
CA LEU A 38 -3.45 16.77 -4.28
C LEU A 38 -4.19 17.37 -5.47
N LYS A 39 -3.70 18.47 -6.01
CA LYS A 39 -4.41 19.23 -7.03
C LYS A 39 -4.43 18.53 -8.38
N LYS A 40 -5.46 18.78 -9.18
CA LYS A 40 -5.50 18.43 -10.59
C LYS A 40 -4.19 18.81 -11.27
N GLY A 41 -3.65 17.92 -12.10
CA GLY A 41 -2.35 18.08 -12.75
C GLY A 41 -1.15 17.56 -11.93
N TYR A 42 -1.37 17.13 -10.68
CA TYR A 42 -0.31 16.53 -9.88
C TYR A 42 0.20 15.24 -10.53
N ASN A 43 1.53 15.05 -10.54
CA ASN A 43 2.17 13.91 -11.17
C ASN A 43 2.63 12.89 -10.13
N PHE A 44 2.25 11.65 -10.38
CA PHE A 44 2.71 10.47 -9.65
C PHE A 44 3.60 9.63 -10.57
N GLN A 45 4.31 8.69 -9.99
CA GLN A 45 5.14 7.74 -10.72
C GLN A 45 4.76 6.30 -10.36
N ASN A 46 4.77 5.45 -11.38
CA ASN A 46 4.56 4.01 -11.24
C ASN A 46 5.58 3.31 -12.13
N ILE A 47 6.09 2.15 -11.70
CA ILE A 47 7.01 1.34 -12.50
C ILE A 47 6.31 0.03 -12.84
N THR A 48 6.34 -0.35 -14.12
CA THR A 48 5.83 -1.64 -14.61
C THR A 48 6.95 -2.50 -15.13
N LYS A 49 6.70 -3.82 -15.13
CA LYS A 49 7.63 -4.85 -15.64
C LYS A 49 7.50 -5.02 -17.15
N ASN A 50 8.50 -5.68 -17.74
CA ASN A 50 8.43 -6.28 -19.08
C ASN A 50 8.17 -5.32 -20.24
N GLY A 51 8.64 -4.10 -20.16
CA GLY A 51 8.56 -3.13 -21.25
C GLY A 51 7.15 -2.60 -21.54
N GLN A 52 6.17 -2.92 -20.71
CA GLN A 52 4.78 -2.54 -20.93
C GLN A 52 4.41 -1.26 -20.19
N ALA A 53 3.76 -0.34 -20.89
CA ALA A 53 3.13 0.82 -20.27
C ALA A 53 2.00 0.39 -19.30
N ARG A 54 1.81 1.14 -18.22
CA ARG A 54 0.73 0.90 -17.26
C ARG A 54 -0.64 1.08 -17.93
N ARG A 55 -1.49 0.06 -17.82
CA ARG A 55 -2.91 0.18 -18.11
C ARG A 55 -3.67 0.36 -16.81
N LEU A 56 -4.50 1.39 -16.74
CA LEU A 56 -5.35 1.64 -15.58
C LEU A 56 -6.59 0.75 -15.65
N SER A 57 -7.01 0.27 -14.50
CA SER A 57 -8.24 -0.51 -14.34
C SER A 57 -8.76 -0.33 -12.91
N ASP A 58 -10.07 -0.17 -12.75
CA ASP A 58 -10.70 -0.07 -11.44
C ASP A 58 -10.89 -1.43 -10.76
N SER A 59 -10.63 -2.53 -11.47
CA SER A 59 -10.59 -3.86 -10.89
C SER A 59 -9.33 -4.10 -10.05
N ASN A 60 -8.27 -3.31 -10.28
CA ASN A 60 -6.98 -3.45 -9.62
C ASN A 60 -6.56 -2.13 -8.97
N ALA A 61 -5.98 -2.23 -7.78
CA ALA A 61 -5.36 -1.07 -7.14
C ALA A 61 -4.18 -0.54 -7.97
N LEU A 62 -4.03 0.78 -8.00
CA LEU A 62 -2.87 1.43 -8.60
C LEU A 62 -1.94 1.93 -7.51
N TYR A 63 -0.73 1.38 -7.48
CA TYR A 63 0.35 1.83 -6.59
C TYR A 63 1.16 2.92 -7.27
N VAL A 64 1.39 4.00 -6.56
CA VAL A 64 2.20 5.11 -7.06
C VAL A 64 3.07 5.69 -5.96
N SER A 65 4.24 6.18 -6.34
CA SER A 65 5.01 7.12 -5.54
C SER A 65 4.70 8.54 -6.00
N HIS A 66 4.72 9.49 -5.07
CA HIS A 66 4.34 10.86 -5.42
C HIS A 66 5.47 11.87 -5.22
N THR A 67 6.63 11.45 -4.79
CA THR A 67 7.83 12.29 -4.73
C THR A 67 8.96 11.68 -5.54
N PRO A 68 9.82 12.48 -6.17
CA PRO A 68 11.01 11.97 -6.88
C PRO A 68 11.93 11.14 -5.99
N THR A 69 12.01 11.48 -4.70
CA THR A 69 12.81 10.75 -3.70
C THR A 69 12.24 9.38 -3.35
N ASP A 70 10.93 9.20 -3.45
CA ASP A 70 10.28 7.92 -3.20
C ASP A 70 10.69 6.86 -4.21
N ASN A 71 10.94 7.26 -5.44
CA ASN A 71 11.38 6.32 -6.49
C ASN A 71 12.77 5.75 -6.26
N LYS A 72 13.60 6.37 -5.44
CA LYS A 72 15.00 5.94 -5.27
C LYS A 72 15.10 4.52 -4.71
N THR A 73 14.22 4.15 -3.82
CA THR A 73 14.22 2.80 -3.24
C THR A 73 13.67 1.78 -4.24
N TYR A 74 12.57 2.10 -4.91
CA TYR A 74 12.04 1.26 -5.99
C TYR A 74 13.02 1.12 -7.16
N ARG A 75 13.82 2.15 -7.46
CA ARG A 75 14.93 2.09 -8.43
C ARG A 75 15.93 0.98 -8.09
N ASN A 76 16.26 0.85 -6.82
CA ASN A 76 17.23 -0.15 -6.37
C ASN A 76 16.65 -1.56 -6.32
N MET A 77 15.37 -1.73 -6.59
CA MET A 77 14.69 -3.02 -6.68
C MET A 77 14.55 -3.49 -8.13
N TRP A 78 15.55 -3.20 -8.99
CA TRP A 78 15.57 -3.58 -10.41
C TRP A 78 15.27 -5.05 -10.64
N TRP A 79 15.75 -5.93 -9.79
CA TRP A 79 15.50 -7.35 -9.84
C TRP A 79 14.01 -7.72 -9.66
N TRP A 80 13.22 -6.84 -9.04
CA TRP A 80 11.77 -6.98 -8.91
C TRP A 80 11.04 -6.59 -10.20
N PHE A 81 11.56 -5.59 -10.91
CA PHE A 81 10.92 -5.06 -12.10
C PHE A 81 11.40 -5.71 -13.40
N GLY A 82 12.35 -6.64 -13.34
CA GLY A 82 12.90 -7.34 -14.50
C GLY A 82 13.78 -6.44 -15.38
N ASP A 83 14.17 -6.98 -16.54
CA ASP A 83 15.19 -6.36 -17.39
C ASP A 83 14.70 -5.13 -18.19
N GLN A 84 13.40 -4.89 -18.23
CA GLN A 84 12.82 -3.83 -19.05
C GLN A 84 11.73 -3.05 -18.30
N PRO A 85 12.07 -2.42 -17.18
CA PRO A 85 11.09 -1.62 -16.46
C PRO A 85 10.66 -0.38 -17.26
N VAL A 86 9.39 -0.04 -17.14
CA VAL A 86 8.83 1.17 -17.72
C VAL A 86 8.39 2.10 -16.59
N LYS A 87 8.92 3.30 -16.60
CA LYS A 87 8.47 4.38 -15.75
C LYS A 87 7.26 5.06 -16.37
N ASN A 88 6.17 5.06 -15.64
CA ASN A 88 4.94 5.71 -16.06
C ASN A 88 4.72 6.97 -15.23
N THR A 89 4.45 8.08 -15.91
CA THR A 89 3.94 9.29 -15.28
C THR A 89 2.41 9.21 -15.26
N ILE A 90 1.86 9.28 -14.06
CA ILE A 90 0.43 9.23 -13.80
C ILE A 90 0.00 10.62 -13.37
N THR A 91 -0.91 11.25 -14.08
CA THR A 91 -1.33 12.63 -13.81
C THR A 91 -2.77 12.68 -13.30
N ALA A 92 -3.00 13.43 -12.23
CA ALA A 92 -4.32 13.68 -11.68
C ALA A 92 -5.21 14.43 -12.68
N THR A 93 -6.40 13.91 -12.97
CA THR A 93 -7.40 14.51 -13.87
C THR A 93 -8.37 15.44 -13.13
N LYS A 94 -8.46 15.29 -11.81
CA LYS A 94 -9.21 16.10 -10.86
C LYS A 94 -8.41 16.28 -9.57
N ASP A 95 -8.91 17.02 -8.61
CA ASP A 95 -8.34 17.04 -7.26
C ASP A 95 -8.46 15.64 -6.64
N VAL A 96 -7.35 15.08 -6.17
CA VAL A 96 -7.25 13.75 -5.56
C VAL A 96 -7.25 13.88 -4.04
N LYS A 97 -8.22 13.27 -3.38
CA LYS A 97 -8.32 13.25 -1.93
C LYS A 97 -7.70 11.96 -1.36
N VAL A 98 -6.66 12.11 -0.58
CA VAL A 98 -5.95 11.00 0.08
C VAL A 98 -6.46 10.86 1.51
N ALA A 99 -6.95 9.68 1.87
CA ALA A 99 -7.34 9.39 3.25
C ALA A 99 -6.07 9.19 4.12
N GLY A 100 -5.98 9.97 5.18
CA GLY A 100 -4.92 9.84 6.16
C GLY A 100 -5.00 8.53 6.95
N LYS A 101 -3.90 8.15 7.59
CA LYS A 101 -3.80 6.91 8.38
C LYS A 101 -4.92 6.78 9.42
N SER A 102 -5.23 7.87 10.14
CA SER A 102 -6.27 7.84 11.18
C SER A 102 -7.67 7.54 10.62
N VAL A 103 -8.02 8.13 9.48
CA VAL A 103 -9.31 7.90 8.81
C VAL A 103 -9.38 6.46 8.31
N SER A 104 -8.34 6.00 7.63
CA SER A 104 -8.28 4.66 7.06
C SER A 104 -8.32 3.57 8.13
N GLN A 105 -7.56 3.72 9.20
CA GLN A 105 -7.59 2.80 10.33
C GLN A 105 -8.97 2.75 11.02
N LYS A 106 -9.64 3.91 11.16
CA LYS A 106 -10.99 3.96 11.75
C LYS A 106 -12.00 3.16 10.92
N GLU A 107 -11.94 3.27 9.60
CA GLU A 107 -12.82 2.50 8.71
C GLU A 107 -12.45 1.02 8.69
N PHE A 108 -11.17 0.68 8.74
CA PHE A 108 -10.73 -0.71 8.87
C PHE A 108 -11.20 -1.36 10.17
N VAL A 109 -11.07 -0.68 11.31
CA VAL A 109 -11.55 -1.19 12.60
C VAL A 109 -13.07 -1.42 12.59
N LYS A 110 -13.83 -0.52 11.96
CA LYS A 110 -15.28 -0.72 11.77
C LYS A 110 -15.57 -1.95 10.92
N LEU A 111 -14.87 -2.11 9.81
CA LEU A 111 -15.01 -3.28 8.95
C LEU A 111 -14.68 -4.58 9.70
N CYS A 112 -13.62 -4.59 10.51
CA CYS A 112 -13.26 -5.72 11.36
C CYS A 112 -14.35 -6.05 12.39
N SER A 113 -15.03 -5.05 12.96
CA SER A 113 -16.12 -5.30 13.91
C SER A 113 -17.33 -5.97 13.28
N GLU A 114 -17.52 -5.80 11.98
CA GLU A 114 -18.64 -6.35 11.21
C GLU A 114 -18.29 -7.67 10.52
N LYS A 115 -17.08 -7.78 9.99
CA LYS A 115 -16.64 -8.86 9.09
C LYS A 115 -15.28 -9.46 9.44
N GLY A 116 -14.88 -9.40 10.70
CA GLY A 116 -13.53 -9.80 11.13
C GLY A 116 -13.13 -11.23 10.77
N LYS A 117 -14.07 -12.18 10.74
CA LYS A 117 -13.80 -13.57 10.29
C LYS A 117 -13.44 -13.63 8.81
N SER A 118 -14.20 -12.93 7.97
CA SER A 118 -13.94 -12.89 6.53
C SER A 118 -12.59 -12.23 6.25
N ILE A 119 -12.28 -11.14 6.96
CA ILE A 119 -10.99 -10.45 6.81
C ILE A 119 -9.84 -11.36 7.21
N ALA A 120 -9.95 -12.06 8.35
CA ALA A 120 -8.92 -12.99 8.81
C ALA A 120 -8.70 -14.11 7.78
N SER A 121 -9.78 -14.69 7.25
CA SER A 121 -9.70 -15.70 6.21
C SER A 121 -9.06 -15.19 4.92
N GLU A 122 -9.44 -14.01 4.45
CA GLU A 122 -8.85 -13.40 3.26
C GLU A 122 -7.35 -13.08 3.45
N MET A 123 -6.92 -12.79 4.69
CA MET A 123 -5.52 -12.56 5.04
C MET A 123 -4.71 -13.86 5.24
N GLY A 124 -5.34 -15.05 5.03
CA GLY A 124 -4.69 -16.33 5.26
C GLY A 124 -4.44 -16.66 6.73
N ASP A 125 -5.01 -15.86 7.64
CA ASP A 125 -4.83 -16.02 9.07
C ASP A 125 -6.13 -16.49 9.74
N THR A 126 -6.33 -17.80 9.74
CA THR A 126 -7.50 -18.42 10.36
C THR A 126 -7.47 -18.41 11.89
N LYS A 127 -6.34 -18.02 12.50
CA LYS A 127 -6.18 -17.95 13.95
C LYS A 127 -6.79 -16.68 14.57
N TYR A 128 -7.00 -15.64 13.77
CA TYR A 128 -7.53 -14.37 14.26
C TYR A 128 -8.99 -14.18 13.88
N ASP A 129 -9.85 -14.26 14.86
CA ASP A 129 -11.21 -13.76 14.76
C ASP A 129 -11.24 -12.34 15.34
N PHE A 130 -11.13 -11.34 14.49
CA PHE A 130 -11.17 -9.93 14.90
C PHE A 130 -12.50 -9.50 15.52
N THR A 131 -13.57 -10.33 15.38
CA THR A 131 -14.88 -10.07 15.97
C THR A 131 -15.00 -10.61 17.39
N SER A 132 -14.20 -11.63 17.77
CA SER A 132 -14.38 -12.38 19.03
C SER A 132 -13.59 -11.84 20.21
N GLN A 133 -12.83 -10.73 20.04
CA GLN A 133 -12.00 -10.15 21.10
C GLN A 133 -12.85 -9.47 22.19
N LYS A 134 -13.67 -10.28 22.89
CA LYS A 134 -14.59 -9.79 23.93
C LYS A 134 -13.93 -9.57 25.30
N THR A 135 -12.77 -10.13 25.58
CA THR A 135 -12.08 -9.95 26.86
C THR A 135 -11.41 -8.59 26.95
N LEU A 136 -11.36 -7.99 28.15
CA LEU A 136 -10.80 -6.66 28.36
C LEU A 136 -9.32 -6.56 27.93
N ALA A 137 -8.52 -7.59 28.20
CA ALA A 137 -7.12 -7.63 27.78
C ALA A 137 -6.98 -7.79 26.26
N ALA A 138 -7.86 -8.59 25.62
CA ALA A 138 -7.94 -8.69 24.17
C ALA A 138 -8.50 -7.40 23.55
N LYS A 139 -9.41 -6.70 24.23
CA LYS A 139 -9.89 -5.39 23.79
C LYS A 139 -8.77 -4.34 23.73
N ILE A 140 -7.87 -4.32 24.70
CA ILE A 140 -6.78 -3.32 24.76
C ILE A 140 -5.64 -3.70 23.81
N LYS A 141 -5.07 -4.90 23.93
CA LYS A 141 -3.99 -5.36 23.03
C LYS A 141 -4.49 -5.62 21.62
N GLY A 142 -5.66 -6.24 21.50
CA GLY A 142 -6.27 -6.58 20.23
C GLY A 142 -6.69 -5.36 19.43
N ALA A 143 -7.29 -4.35 20.06
CA ALA A 143 -7.69 -3.11 19.38
C ALA A 143 -6.47 -2.36 18.83
N ASN A 144 -5.38 -2.30 19.57
CA ASN A 144 -4.14 -1.68 19.12
C ASN A 144 -3.46 -2.52 18.02
N TRP A 145 -3.46 -3.84 18.15
CA TRP A 145 -2.93 -4.72 17.13
C TRP A 145 -3.77 -4.63 15.84
N VAL A 146 -5.08 -4.74 15.92
CA VAL A 146 -5.99 -4.58 14.76
C VAL A 146 -5.77 -3.22 14.11
N LYS A 147 -5.69 -2.17 14.89
CA LYS A 147 -5.50 -0.81 14.38
C LYS A 147 -4.17 -0.62 13.67
N ASN A 148 -3.09 -1.19 14.16
CA ASN A 148 -1.74 -0.96 13.64
C ASN A 148 -1.27 -2.11 12.75
N GLU A 149 -1.04 -3.29 13.32
CA GLU A 149 -0.48 -4.43 12.58
C GLU A 149 -1.51 -5.08 11.66
N GLY A 150 -2.74 -5.26 12.12
CA GLY A 150 -3.83 -5.79 11.31
C GLY A 150 -4.11 -4.90 10.08
N TYR A 151 -4.16 -3.58 10.29
CA TYR A 151 -4.32 -2.62 9.19
C TYR A 151 -3.14 -2.63 8.22
N LYS A 152 -1.90 -2.66 8.73
CA LYS A 152 -0.69 -2.78 7.90
C LYS A 152 -0.73 -4.04 7.03
N ASN A 153 -1.03 -5.19 7.63
CA ASN A 153 -1.12 -6.46 6.91
C ASN A 153 -2.29 -6.47 5.92
N PHE A 154 -3.42 -5.86 6.27
CA PHE A 154 -4.54 -5.70 5.35
C PHE A 154 -4.16 -4.88 4.13
N VAL A 155 -3.44 -3.77 4.31
CA VAL A 155 -2.94 -2.95 3.21
C VAL A 155 -1.96 -3.74 2.34
N ARG A 156 -1.08 -4.54 2.93
CA ARG A 156 -0.16 -5.42 2.19
C ARG A 156 -0.89 -6.33 1.19
N GLN A 157 -2.04 -6.86 1.55
CA GLN A 157 -2.82 -7.78 0.72
C GLN A 157 -3.30 -7.16 -0.60
N TYR A 158 -3.29 -5.84 -0.73
CA TYR A 158 -3.58 -5.18 -2.01
C TYR A 158 -2.60 -5.58 -3.12
N THR A 159 -1.40 -6.00 -2.79
CA THR A 159 -0.40 -6.46 -3.76
C THR A 159 -0.76 -7.81 -4.38
N GLU A 160 -1.55 -8.62 -3.68
CA GLU A 160 -1.88 -10.01 -4.03
C GLU A 160 -3.27 -10.15 -4.67
N GLY A 161 -3.98 -9.05 -4.82
CA GLY A 161 -5.34 -9.00 -5.35
C GLY A 161 -6.35 -8.56 -4.30
N MET A 162 -7.41 -7.89 -4.76
CA MET A 162 -8.42 -7.36 -3.84
C MET A 162 -9.47 -8.43 -3.52
N GLY A 163 -9.48 -8.90 -2.28
CA GLY A 163 -10.57 -9.67 -1.71
C GLY A 163 -11.86 -8.85 -1.58
N SER A 164 -12.95 -9.51 -1.21
CA SER A 164 -14.26 -8.86 -1.05
C SER A 164 -14.25 -7.79 0.04
N SER A 165 -13.53 -8.03 1.13
CA SER A 165 -13.39 -7.08 2.24
C SER A 165 -12.60 -5.84 1.84
N GLN A 166 -11.55 -5.99 1.02
CA GLN A 166 -10.79 -4.86 0.50
C GLN A 166 -11.65 -4.00 -0.44
N LYS A 167 -12.44 -4.62 -1.31
CA LYS A 167 -13.38 -3.89 -2.18
C LYS A 167 -14.41 -3.11 -1.36
N GLU A 168 -14.91 -3.70 -0.29
CA GLU A 168 -15.84 -3.01 0.60
C GLU A 168 -15.16 -1.85 1.34
N PHE A 169 -13.94 -2.05 1.84
CA PHE A 169 -13.15 -1.01 2.46
C PHE A 169 -12.93 0.18 1.51
N ASN A 170 -12.53 -0.09 0.28
CA ASN A 170 -12.35 0.92 -0.76
C ASN A 170 -13.65 1.68 -1.04
N ASN A 171 -14.77 0.96 -1.14
CA ASN A 171 -16.07 1.57 -1.38
C ASN A 171 -16.50 2.48 -0.22
N ARG A 172 -16.20 2.12 1.02
CA ARG A 172 -16.49 2.97 2.19
C ARG A 172 -15.70 4.28 2.15
N LEU A 173 -14.41 4.22 1.81
CA LEU A 173 -13.58 5.40 1.67
C LEU A 173 -13.98 6.25 0.46
N SER A 174 -14.30 5.61 -0.67
CA SER A 174 -14.81 6.31 -1.86
C SER A 174 -16.13 7.05 -1.58
N LYS A 175 -17.07 6.42 -0.86
CA LYS A 175 -18.32 7.07 -0.44
C LYS A 175 -18.09 8.29 0.46
N LYS A 176 -16.95 8.36 1.14
CA LYS A 176 -16.51 9.52 1.92
C LYS A 176 -15.74 10.55 1.08
N GLY A 177 -15.64 10.32 -0.22
CA GLY A 177 -15.00 11.22 -1.17
C GLY A 177 -13.47 11.08 -1.23
N TYR A 178 -12.88 9.98 -0.74
CA TYR A 178 -11.46 9.71 -0.90
C TYR A 178 -11.20 8.89 -2.16
N ASP A 179 -10.08 9.17 -2.81
CA ASP A 179 -9.62 8.49 -4.05
C ASP A 179 -8.49 7.50 -3.76
N ALA A 180 -7.71 7.73 -2.70
CA ALA A 180 -6.53 6.95 -2.37
C ALA A 180 -6.27 6.87 -0.85
N ILE A 181 -5.43 5.90 -0.47
CA ILE A 181 -4.83 5.78 0.88
C ILE A 181 -3.31 5.80 0.78
N TYR A 182 -2.64 6.01 1.93
CA TYR A 182 -1.21 5.72 2.05
C TYR A 182 -0.96 4.21 2.12
N ASP A 183 0.04 3.74 1.41
CA ASP A 183 0.57 2.39 1.58
C ASP A 183 1.44 2.34 2.84
N VAL A 184 0.78 2.12 3.97
CA VAL A 184 1.45 2.07 5.27
C VAL A 184 2.36 0.85 5.42
N TYR A 185 2.17 -0.19 4.58
CA TYR A 185 3.07 -1.34 4.55
C TYR A 185 4.41 -0.93 3.97
N ASP A 186 4.44 -0.39 2.76
CA ASP A 186 5.68 0.06 2.11
C ASP A 186 6.42 1.14 2.93
N ILE A 187 5.65 2.03 3.58
CA ILE A 187 6.23 3.00 4.52
C ILE A 187 6.92 2.28 5.69
N SER A 188 6.29 1.26 6.27
CA SER A 188 6.85 0.56 7.43
C SER A 188 8.09 -0.27 7.09
N GLU A 189 8.16 -0.78 5.87
CA GLU A 189 9.33 -1.51 5.35
C GLU A 189 10.45 -0.58 4.85
N GLY A 190 10.18 0.75 4.82
CA GLY A 190 11.15 1.75 4.36
C GLY A 190 11.34 1.78 2.85
N TYR A 191 10.38 1.27 2.08
CA TYR A 191 10.45 1.26 0.61
C TYR A 191 10.13 2.63 0.02
N SER A 192 9.25 3.39 0.67
CA SER A 192 8.86 4.72 0.23
C SER A 192 8.42 5.58 1.41
N ASN A 193 8.48 6.91 1.28
CA ASN A 193 8.08 7.83 2.35
C ASN A 193 6.56 8.04 2.37
N GLU A 194 5.94 8.20 1.21
CA GLU A 194 4.52 8.47 1.07
C GLU A 194 3.90 7.78 -0.16
N PRO A 195 4.04 6.45 -0.34
CA PRO A 195 3.41 5.76 -1.44
C PRO A 195 1.89 5.75 -1.27
N LEU A 196 1.18 5.81 -2.39
CA LEU A 196 -0.28 5.83 -2.41
C LEU A 196 -0.85 4.64 -3.16
N ILE A 197 -2.03 4.21 -2.73
CA ILE A 197 -2.85 3.20 -3.38
C ILE A 197 -4.17 3.85 -3.80
N PHE A 198 -4.43 3.93 -5.11
CA PHE A 198 -5.70 4.39 -5.65
C PHE A 198 -6.70 3.25 -5.74
N PHE A 199 -7.96 3.51 -5.38
CA PHE A 199 -9.05 2.51 -5.39
C PHE A 199 -9.67 2.37 -6.76
N LYS A 200 -9.95 3.52 -7.42
CA LYS A 200 -10.55 3.64 -8.74
C LYS A 200 -9.71 4.60 -9.58
N PRO A 201 -8.57 4.12 -10.07
CA PRO A 201 -7.62 5.02 -10.74
C PRO A 201 -8.21 5.68 -11.98
N THR A 202 -9.11 5.03 -12.73
CA THR A 202 -9.68 5.59 -13.95
C THR A 202 -10.53 6.84 -13.71
N ASP A 203 -11.08 6.99 -12.50
CA ASP A 203 -11.91 8.15 -12.11
C ASP A 203 -11.09 9.42 -11.81
N SER A 204 -9.82 9.27 -11.47
CA SER A 204 -9.04 10.35 -10.86
C SER A 204 -7.68 10.62 -11.49
N VAL A 205 -7.16 9.67 -12.25
CA VAL A 205 -5.83 9.80 -12.87
C VAL A 205 -5.78 9.23 -14.29
N LYS A 206 -4.75 9.63 -15.04
CA LYS A 206 -4.44 9.05 -16.37
C LYS A 206 -2.93 8.84 -16.53
N VAL A 207 -2.55 7.88 -17.35
CA VAL A 207 -1.15 7.74 -17.80
C VAL A 207 -0.88 8.80 -18.85
N THR A 208 0.09 9.68 -18.60
CA THR A 208 0.45 10.78 -19.52
C THR A 208 1.76 10.55 -20.23
N LYS A 209 2.65 9.74 -19.66
CA LYS A 209 3.92 9.37 -20.27
C LYS A 209 4.33 7.99 -19.81
N SER A 210 4.93 7.22 -20.71
CA SER A 210 5.59 5.95 -20.41
C SER A 210 6.93 5.92 -21.11
N GLU A 211 7.99 5.67 -20.38
CA GLU A 211 9.35 5.66 -20.91
C GLU A 211 10.14 4.51 -20.32
N ARG A 212 11.05 3.95 -21.11
CA ARG A 212 11.95 2.91 -20.64
C ARG A 212 12.78 3.46 -19.48
N TYR A 213 12.76 2.76 -18.37
CA TYR A 213 13.54 3.14 -17.22
C TYR A 213 14.97 2.66 -17.41
N LYS A 214 15.92 3.58 -17.38
CA LYS A 214 17.35 3.23 -17.36
C LYS A 214 17.82 3.24 -15.91
N TYR A 215 18.47 2.18 -15.51
CA TYR A 215 19.21 2.15 -14.25
C TYR A 215 20.50 2.93 -14.46
N ASP A 216 20.74 3.93 -13.63
CA ASP A 216 22.00 4.67 -13.59
C ASP A 216 23.03 3.85 -12.81
#